data_dddfb7082008d0a1d9b0bc5e46907b23
#
_entry.id   dddfb7082008d0a1d9b0bc5e46907b23
#
_cell.length_a   1.000
_cell.length_b   1.000
_cell.length_c   1.000
_cell.angle_alpha   90.00
_cell.angle_beta   90.00
_cell.angle_gamma   90.00
#
_symmetry.space_group_name_H-M   'P 1'
#
loop_
_entity.id
_entity.type
_entity.pdbx_description
1 polymer ?
#
loop_
_entity_poly.entity_id
_entity_poly.type
_entity_poly.pdbx_seq_one_letter_code
_entity_poly.pdbx_strand_id
1 'polypeptide(L)'
;MDILSEMSSVYYELTTSEKRIAEYILDHTDEVQMMSISELAEACHVGEATITRFCKRFHSRGYTALKIELVKLSHPSYEPFSDSQESETTTDSTAHQNVGGMLY
;
A
#
# COMPACT_ATOMS: atom_id res chain seq x y z
N MET A 1 11.03 -12.31 4.71
CA MET A 1 10.82 -11.12 5.57
C MET A 1 9.72 -10.27 4.96
N ASP A 2 8.75 -9.88 5.75
CA ASP A 2 7.69 -9.05 5.21
C ASP A 2 8.14 -7.59 5.12
N ILE A 3 7.34 -6.77 4.41
CA ILE A 3 7.74 -5.40 4.12
C ILE A 3 7.85 -4.54 5.38
N LEU A 4 7.02 -4.78 6.39
CA LEU A 4 7.10 -3.99 7.63
C LEU A 4 8.37 -4.33 8.40
N SER A 5 8.73 -5.60 8.46
CA SER A 5 9.98 -6.01 9.10
C SER A 5 11.18 -5.46 8.37
N GLU A 6 11.11 -5.45 7.03
CA GLU A 6 12.19 -4.90 6.23
C GLU A 6 12.38 -3.41 6.47
N MET A 7 11.27 -2.66 6.53
CA MET A 7 11.34 -1.23 6.84
C MET A 7 12.01 -0.98 8.18
N SER A 8 11.63 -1.78 9.19
CA SER A 8 12.21 -1.62 10.51
C SER A 8 13.70 -1.95 10.51
N SER A 9 14.08 -3.00 9.79
CA SER A 9 15.48 -3.46 9.82
C SER A 9 16.44 -2.49 9.14
N VAL A 10 15.97 -1.73 8.13
CA VAL A 10 16.83 -0.78 7.43
C VAL A 10 16.53 0.68 7.79
N TYR A 11 15.74 0.89 8.82
CA TYR A 11 15.26 2.24 9.15
C TYR A 11 16.37 3.28 9.22
N TYR A 12 17.47 2.94 9.91
CA TYR A 12 18.54 3.92 10.10
C TYR A 12 19.36 4.18 8.84
N GLU A 13 19.13 3.41 7.79
CA GLU A 13 19.79 3.63 6.50
C GLU A 13 18.96 4.52 5.57
N LEU A 14 17.73 4.83 5.98
CA LEU A 14 16.82 5.60 5.14
C LEU A 14 17.14 7.09 5.18
N THR A 15 16.78 7.80 4.11
CA THR A 15 16.85 9.26 4.11
C THR A 15 15.80 9.82 5.06
N THR A 16 15.89 11.12 5.36
CA THR A 16 14.92 11.76 6.24
C THR A 16 13.49 11.59 5.71
N SER A 17 13.28 11.81 4.42
CA SER A 17 11.95 11.65 3.82
C SER A 17 11.48 10.22 3.90
N GLU A 18 12.37 9.27 3.62
CA GLU A 18 12.02 7.85 3.68
C GLU A 18 11.67 7.43 5.10
N LYS A 19 12.38 7.97 6.09
CA LYS A 19 12.08 7.68 7.49
C LYS A 19 10.67 8.14 7.86
N ARG A 20 10.25 9.31 7.37
CA ARG A 20 8.90 9.79 7.64
C ARG A 20 7.86 8.85 7.09
N ILE A 21 8.09 8.36 5.86
CA ILE A 21 7.15 7.43 5.24
C ILE A 21 7.10 6.11 6.01
N ALA A 22 8.27 5.56 6.34
CA ALA A 22 8.34 4.30 7.07
C ALA A 22 7.67 4.41 8.43
N GLU A 23 7.94 5.51 9.16
CA GLU A 23 7.33 5.72 10.47
C GLU A 23 5.81 5.79 10.38
N TYR A 24 5.31 6.52 9.39
CA TYR A 24 3.87 6.66 9.23
C TYR A 24 3.23 5.30 8.92
N ILE A 25 3.82 4.55 8.00
CA ILE A 25 3.28 3.24 7.63
C ILE A 25 3.31 2.29 8.83
N LEU A 26 4.41 2.28 9.58
CA LEU A 26 4.53 1.37 10.73
C LEU A 26 3.54 1.74 11.83
N ASP A 27 3.30 3.03 12.05
CA ASP A 27 2.41 3.49 13.11
C ASP A 27 0.94 3.45 12.71
N HIS A 28 0.63 3.49 11.41
CA HIS A 28 -0.74 3.60 10.91
C HIS A 28 -0.99 2.59 9.80
N THR A 29 -0.56 1.34 10.01
CA THR A 29 -0.60 0.32 8.97
C THR A 29 -2.00 0.12 8.38
N ASP A 30 -3.02 0.08 9.22
CA ASP A 30 -4.39 -0.12 8.74
C ASP A 30 -4.93 1.10 8.01
N GLU A 31 -4.60 2.29 8.51
CA GLU A 31 -5.08 3.53 7.89
C GLU A 31 -4.48 3.74 6.51
N VAL A 32 -3.20 3.42 6.36
CA VAL A 32 -2.51 3.60 5.08
C VAL A 32 -3.18 2.78 3.97
N GLN A 33 -3.74 1.64 4.33
CA GLN A 33 -4.41 0.79 3.34
C GLN A 33 -5.61 1.47 2.70
N MET A 34 -6.16 2.49 3.37
CA MET A 34 -7.33 3.22 2.90
C MET A 34 -6.96 4.57 2.29
N MET A 35 -5.68 4.93 2.28
CA MET A 35 -5.25 6.26 1.85
C MET A 35 -4.80 6.25 0.39
N SER A 36 -5.08 7.35 -0.32
CA SER A 36 -4.51 7.56 -1.64
C SER A 36 -3.05 7.95 -1.52
N ILE A 37 -2.31 7.88 -2.63
CA ILE A 37 -0.91 8.31 -2.60
C ILE A 37 -0.80 9.79 -2.24
N SER A 38 -1.76 10.61 -2.69
CA SER A 38 -1.78 12.05 -2.35
C SER A 38 -1.96 12.24 -0.86
N GLU A 39 -2.86 11.48 -0.26
CA GLU A 39 -3.11 11.57 1.18
C GLU A 39 -1.90 11.15 1.99
N LEU A 40 -1.25 10.07 1.59
CA LEU A 40 -0.06 9.63 2.31
C LEU A 40 1.08 10.63 2.16
N ALA A 41 1.27 11.15 0.95
CA ALA A 41 2.33 12.15 0.70
C ALA A 41 2.12 13.37 1.59
N GLU A 42 0.86 13.83 1.68
CA GLU A 42 0.54 14.97 2.52
C GLU A 42 0.77 14.68 3.99
N ALA A 43 0.36 13.51 4.45
CA ALA A 43 0.53 13.12 5.85
C ALA A 43 2.01 13.03 6.22
N CYS A 44 2.84 12.61 5.29
CA CYS A 44 4.28 12.44 5.53
C CYS A 44 5.09 13.69 5.19
N HIS A 45 4.44 14.72 4.63
CA HIS A 45 5.10 15.96 4.20
C HIS A 45 6.17 15.70 3.14
N VAL A 46 5.84 14.85 2.17
CA VAL A 46 6.75 14.53 1.05
C VAL A 46 5.95 14.59 -0.24
N GLY A 47 6.65 14.53 -1.38
CA GLY A 47 5.99 14.49 -2.68
C GLY A 47 5.55 13.08 -3.04
N GLU A 48 4.61 12.98 -3.99
CA GLU A 48 4.12 11.67 -4.43
C GLU A 48 5.24 10.86 -5.09
N ALA A 49 6.14 11.54 -5.82
CA ALA A 49 7.27 10.85 -6.44
C ALA A 49 8.15 10.18 -5.39
N THR A 50 8.27 10.82 -4.24
CA THR A 50 9.05 10.24 -3.14
C THR A 50 8.40 8.97 -2.60
N ILE A 51 7.05 8.97 -2.53
CA ILE A 51 6.32 7.77 -2.13
C ILE A 51 6.59 6.64 -3.13
N THR A 52 6.51 6.95 -4.42
CA THR A 52 6.74 5.95 -5.47
C THR A 52 8.15 5.36 -5.38
N ARG A 53 9.15 6.21 -5.20
CA ARG A 53 10.53 5.74 -5.06
C ARG A 53 10.70 4.89 -3.81
N PHE A 54 10.05 5.29 -2.71
CA PHE A 54 10.08 4.52 -1.47
C PHE A 54 9.52 3.11 -1.70
N CYS A 55 8.39 3.02 -2.40
CA CYS A 55 7.79 1.72 -2.68
C CYS A 55 8.74 0.83 -3.49
N LYS A 56 9.41 1.42 -4.48
CA LYS A 56 10.34 0.66 -5.31
C LYS A 56 11.56 0.20 -4.52
N ARG A 57 11.99 1.00 -3.56
CA ARG A 57 13.10 0.60 -2.67
C ARG A 57 12.78 -0.69 -1.93
N PHE A 58 11.51 -0.90 -1.59
CA PHE A 58 11.08 -2.10 -0.88
C PHE A 58 10.46 -3.12 -1.85
N HIS A 59 10.88 -3.09 -3.10
CA HIS A 59 10.54 -4.10 -4.11
C HIS A 59 9.06 -4.11 -4.49
N SER A 60 8.35 -3.02 -4.25
CA SER A 60 6.97 -2.86 -4.70
C SER A 60 6.96 -2.03 -5.97
N ARG A 61 6.10 -2.40 -6.92
CA ARG A 61 6.02 -1.69 -8.20
C ARG A 61 5.58 -0.25 -8.03
N GLY A 62 4.79 0.01 -7.01
CA GLY A 62 4.30 1.34 -6.73
C GLY A 62 3.41 1.28 -5.50
N TYR A 63 2.70 2.37 -5.26
CA TYR A 63 1.93 2.49 -4.03
C TYR A 63 0.79 1.47 -3.93
N THR A 64 0.10 1.19 -5.04
CA THR A 64 -0.98 0.21 -5.02
C THR A 64 -0.46 -1.16 -4.62
N ALA A 65 0.68 -1.56 -5.16
CA ALA A 65 1.29 -2.84 -4.81
C ALA A 65 1.70 -2.87 -3.34
N LEU A 66 2.22 -1.76 -2.84
CA LEU A 66 2.58 -1.65 -1.43
C LEU A 66 1.36 -1.84 -0.54
N LYS A 67 0.22 -1.21 -0.89
CA LYS A 67 -0.98 -1.35 -0.08
C LYS A 67 -1.48 -2.79 -0.06
N ILE A 68 -1.35 -3.50 -1.17
CA ILE A 68 -1.74 -4.91 -1.22
C ILE A 68 -0.90 -5.72 -0.25
N GLU A 69 0.40 -5.45 -0.18
CA GLU A 69 1.27 -6.12 0.77
C GLU A 69 0.83 -5.86 2.21
N LEU A 70 0.46 -4.62 2.50
CA LEU A 70 0.00 -4.27 3.84
C LEU A 70 -1.32 -4.98 4.18
N VAL A 71 -2.22 -5.07 3.21
CA VAL A 71 -3.49 -5.75 3.42
C VAL A 71 -3.25 -7.22 3.74
N LYS A 72 -2.33 -7.87 3.03
CA LYS A 72 -2.01 -9.27 3.29
C LYS A 72 -1.48 -9.49 4.69
N LEU A 73 -0.70 -8.55 5.21
CA LEU A 73 -0.14 -8.67 6.55
C LEU A 73 -1.20 -8.45 7.62
N SER A 74 -2.13 -7.51 7.38
CA SER A 74 -3.21 -7.24 8.33
C SER A 74 -4.31 -8.29 8.27
N HIS A 75 -4.50 -8.91 7.11
CA HIS A 75 -5.56 -9.88 6.87
C HIS A 75 -4.98 -11.10 6.16
N PRO A 76 -4.31 -11.99 6.89
CA PRO A 76 -3.54 -13.07 6.26
C PRO A 76 -4.33 -13.99 5.34
N SER A 77 -5.65 -14.04 5.49
CA SER A 77 -6.50 -14.87 4.65
C SER A 77 -6.96 -14.16 3.38
N TYR A 78 -6.56 -12.90 3.18
CA TYR A 78 -6.99 -12.11 2.03
C TYR A 78 -6.37 -12.63 0.74
N GLU A 79 -7.20 -12.74 -0.32
CA GLU A 79 -6.75 -13.13 -1.66
C GLU A 79 -7.07 -11.95 -2.59
N PRO A 80 -6.07 -11.21 -3.05
CA PRO A 80 -6.34 -10.03 -3.89
C PRO A 80 -6.95 -10.36 -5.24
N PHE A 81 -6.74 -11.60 -5.76
CA PHE A 81 -7.34 -12.06 -7.02
C PHE A 81 -7.90 -13.43 -6.83
N SER A 82 -9.03 -13.57 -7.35
CA SER A 82 -9.50 -14.90 -7.51
C SER A 82 -8.92 -15.46 -8.75
N ASP A 83 -8.37 -15.46 -9.06
CA ASP A 83 -7.87 -15.63 -10.04
C ASP A 83 -8.40 -16.18 -10.83
N SER A 84 -8.58 -15.81 -10.76
CA SER A 84 -9.00 -15.96 -11.21
C SER A 84 -9.80 -15.76 -11.56
N GLN A 85 -10.00 -15.45 -11.78
CA GLN A 85 -10.64 -14.85 -11.93
C GLN A 85 -10.96 -14.09 -12.03
N GLU A 86 -11.12 -13.75 -12.43
CA GLU A 86 -11.11 -12.72 -12.44
C GLU A 86 -11.44 -11.99 -12.35
N SER A 87 -11.62 -12.01 -12.84
CA SER A 87 -11.61 -10.89 -12.80
C SER A 87 -11.89 -10.09 -12.70
N GLU A 88 -12.23 -9.74 -13.20
CA GLU A 88 -12.12 -8.52 -13.17
C GLU A 88 -12.46 -7.76 -12.88
N THR A 89 -12.78 -7.94 -13.26
CA THR A 89 -12.80 -6.76 -13.04
C THR A 89 -12.97 -6.07 -12.64
N THR A 90 -13.30 -6.38 -13.07
CA THR A 90 -13.26 -5.27 -12.81
C THR A 90 -13.45 -4.68 -12.38
N THR A 91 -13.89 -4.83 -12.49
CA THR A 91 -13.90 -3.81 -12.19
C THR A 91 -14.09 -3.37 -11.73
N ASP A 92 -14.55 -3.56 -11.80
CA ASP A 92 -14.64 -2.75 -11.47
C ASP A 92 -14.94 -2.52 -11.01
N SER A 93 -15.42 -2.85 -11.14
CA SER A 93 -15.66 -2.16 -10.86
C SER A 93 -16.01 -2.00 -10.41
N THR A 94 -16.61 -2.24 -10.59
CA THR A 94 -16.85 -1.68 -10.32
C THR A 94 -17.03 -1.85 -9.89
N ALA A 95 -17.65 -2.32 -10.22
CA ALA A 95 -17.65 -2.01 -10.02
C ALA A 95 -17.71 -2.19 -9.66
N HIS A 96 -18.30 -2.38 -9.34
CA HIS A 96 -18.36 -2.40 -9.11
C HIS A 96 -18.48 -2.44 -8.56
N GLN A 97 -18.93 -2.51 -8.77
CA GLN A 97 -19.01 -2.25 -8.44
C GLN A 97 -19.01 -2.24 -7.90
N ASN A 98 -19.68 -2.66 -8.08
CA ASN A 98 -19.65 -2.41 -7.65
C ASN A 98 -19.66 -2.59 -7.05
N VAL A 99 -20.33 -2.90 -7.20
CA VAL A 99 -20.30 -2.61 -6.75
C VAL A 99 -20.07 -2.65 -6.33
N GLY A 100 -20.88 -3.35 -6.37
CA GLY A 100 -20.70 -2.67 -6.14
C GLY A 100 -20.33 -2.78 -5.57
N GLY A 101 -21.08 -3.32 -5.68
CA GLY A 101 -20.81 -2.72 -5.50
C GLY A 101 -20.32 -3.06 -5.00
N MET A 102 -20.89 -3.08 -4.73
CA MET A 102 -20.51 -2.98 -4.53
C MET A 102 -19.89 -3.05 -4.40
N LEU A 103 -20.63 -3.35 -4.39
CA LEU A 103 -20.10 -3.09 -4.49
C LEU A 103 -19.60 -3.02 -4.42
N TYR A 104 -20.42 -3.13 -4.41
CA TYR A 104 -19.93 -2.74 -4.54
C TYR A 104 -19.50 -2.84 -4.64
#